data_abfc8f739253d01ec31dde6b5fef9162
#
_entry.id   abfc8f739253d01ec31dde6b5fef9162
#
_cell.length_a   1.000
_cell.length_b   1.000
_cell.length_c   1.000
_cell.angle_alpha   90.00
_cell.angle_beta   90.00
_cell.angle_gamma   90.00
#
_symmetry.space_group_name_H-M   'P 1'
#
loop_
_entity.id
_entity.type
_entity.pdbx_description
1 polymer ?
#
loop_
_entity_poly.entity_id
_entity_poly.type
_entity_poly.pdbx_seq_one_letter_code
_entity_poly.pdbx_strand_id
1 'polypeptide(L)'
;MAMLLAYVVSDATGETAERVVRSALTQFEGAPVSIVRCGGVRTPEQVRAVVAEAALRDSVILHTLVSDHLRTVILQEARIHGVDAMDLLGPVLDRLATHLGVSPQEKPGLFSQLVEATSRRIEAVEFAFRHDDGQRADELEAAEIVLVGVSRTMKTPTTLYLAYHGWFAANVPVVPGIPPDPSLLGLPRELVFGLTMSAPRLVELRQARAAHLGIPAQSYASLATVRDELRLAQALCREQGWREIDATGKSVEEVAREILVLGHHERAPVHDGD
;
A
#
# COMPACT_ATOMS: atom_id res chain seq x y z
N MET A 1 -14.02 40.64 13.84
CA MET A 1 -12.64 40.21 14.17
C MET A 1 -11.91 39.94 12.85
N ALA A 2 -10.64 40.38 12.74
CA ALA A 2 -9.81 40.04 11.59
C ALA A 2 -9.60 38.52 11.56
N MET A 3 -9.53 37.94 10.36
CA MET A 3 -9.32 36.49 10.19
C MET A 3 -7.82 36.22 10.32
N LEU A 4 -7.42 35.42 11.30
CA LEU A 4 -6.04 34.98 11.46
C LEU A 4 -5.68 33.96 10.38
N LEU A 5 -4.51 34.08 9.76
CA LEU A 5 -3.98 33.09 8.82
C LEU A 5 -2.95 32.21 9.51
N ALA A 6 -3.18 30.90 9.54
CA ALA A 6 -2.23 29.91 10.01
C ALA A 6 -1.49 29.30 8.82
N TYR A 7 -0.26 29.76 8.56
CA TYR A 7 0.61 29.19 7.53
C TYR A 7 1.24 27.90 8.05
N VAL A 8 0.85 26.78 7.42
CA VAL A 8 1.37 25.44 7.73
C VAL A 8 2.48 25.11 6.74
N VAL A 9 3.73 25.16 7.19
CA VAL A 9 4.93 25.03 6.35
C VAL A 9 5.59 23.66 6.56
N SER A 10 5.89 22.96 5.47
CA SER A 10 6.52 21.64 5.50
C SER A 10 7.39 21.42 4.27
N ASP A 11 8.43 20.62 4.41
CA ASP A 11 9.25 20.10 3.31
C ASP A 11 8.64 18.88 2.58
N ALA A 12 7.48 18.40 3.08
CA ALA A 12 6.63 17.36 2.48
C ALA A 12 5.21 17.89 2.23
N THR A 13 4.17 17.10 2.57
CA THR A 13 2.76 17.45 2.31
C THR A 13 2.17 18.51 3.25
N GLY A 14 2.70 18.66 4.45
CA GLY A 14 2.17 19.55 5.49
C GLY A 14 1.01 18.97 6.31
N GLU A 15 0.60 17.75 6.06
CA GLU A 15 -0.54 17.12 6.75
C GLU A 15 -0.36 17.04 8.28
N THR A 16 0.85 16.71 8.75
CA THR A 16 1.13 16.59 10.19
C THR A 16 0.91 17.92 10.91
N ALA A 17 1.48 19.00 10.37
CA ALA A 17 1.29 20.32 10.96
C ALA A 17 -0.17 20.78 10.88
N GLU A 18 -0.86 20.54 9.75
CA GLU A 18 -2.28 20.87 9.62
C GLU A 18 -3.14 20.12 10.64
N ARG A 19 -2.88 18.83 10.87
CA ARG A 19 -3.61 18.04 11.89
C ARG A 19 -3.41 18.61 13.30
N VAL A 20 -2.18 19.00 13.64
CA VAL A 20 -1.90 19.63 14.94
C VAL A 20 -2.67 20.94 15.09
N VAL A 21 -2.63 21.81 14.07
CA VAL A 21 -3.34 23.09 14.07
C VAL A 21 -4.85 22.87 14.18
N ARG A 22 -5.42 21.98 13.38
CA ARG A 22 -6.84 21.66 13.44
C ARG A 22 -7.25 21.11 14.82
N SER A 23 -6.42 20.22 15.38
CA SER A 23 -6.67 19.70 16.74
C SER A 23 -6.64 20.80 17.80
N ALA A 24 -5.71 21.74 17.71
CA ALA A 24 -5.66 22.89 18.61
C ALA A 24 -6.88 23.79 18.44
N LEU A 25 -7.29 24.06 17.19
CA LEU A 25 -8.45 24.93 16.89
C LEU A 25 -9.78 24.39 17.43
N THR A 26 -9.92 23.09 17.66
CA THR A 26 -11.14 22.55 18.33
C THR A 26 -11.33 23.08 19.75
N GLN A 27 -10.31 23.65 20.37
CA GLN A 27 -10.38 24.26 21.70
C GLN A 27 -10.81 25.74 21.65
N PHE A 28 -10.99 26.32 20.44
CA PHE A 28 -11.35 27.73 20.24
C PHE A 28 -12.63 27.82 19.41
N GLU A 29 -13.77 27.77 20.09
CA GLU A 29 -15.08 27.77 19.45
C GLU A 29 -15.33 29.11 18.69
N GLY A 30 -15.63 29.00 17.38
CA GLY A 30 -15.98 30.14 16.55
C GLY A 30 -14.83 31.10 16.20
N ALA A 31 -13.57 30.76 16.48
CA ALA A 31 -12.43 31.58 16.13
C ALA A 31 -12.25 31.66 14.58
N PRO A 32 -12.17 32.86 13.98
CA PRO A 32 -12.01 33.01 12.54
C PRO A 32 -10.55 32.76 12.13
N VAL A 33 -10.17 31.48 11.94
CA VAL A 33 -8.82 31.09 11.49
C VAL A 33 -8.92 30.37 10.15
N SER A 34 -8.06 30.75 9.20
CA SER A 34 -7.91 30.06 7.93
C SER A 34 -6.51 29.43 7.84
N ILE A 35 -6.44 28.18 7.39
CA ILE A 35 -5.17 27.47 7.23
C ILE A 35 -4.69 27.62 5.79
N VAL A 36 -3.44 28.09 5.64
CA VAL A 36 -2.72 28.18 4.36
C VAL A 36 -1.64 27.12 4.35
N ARG A 37 -1.77 26.09 3.49
CA ARG A 37 -0.81 25.00 3.39
C ARG A 37 0.32 25.35 2.42
N CYS A 38 1.58 25.30 2.89
CA CYS A 38 2.81 25.52 2.14
C CYS A 38 3.67 24.25 2.21
N GLY A 39 3.36 23.25 1.36
CA GLY A 39 4.14 22.02 1.26
C GLY A 39 5.29 22.13 0.28
N GLY A 40 6.25 21.18 0.37
CA GLY A 40 7.39 21.09 -0.54
C GLY A 40 8.44 22.19 -0.38
N VAL A 41 8.50 22.84 0.79
CA VAL A 41 9.47 23.90 1.08
C VAL A 41 10.82 23.29 1.45
N ARG A 42 11.75 23.29 0.48
CA ARG A 42 13.04 22.57 0.57
C ARG A 42 14.26 23.46 0.43
N THR A 43 14.08 24.75 0.16
CA THR A 43 15.19 25.69 0.00
C THR A 43 14.99 26.96 0.86
N PRO A 44 16.09 27.63 1.25
CA PRO A 44 16.00 28.90 1.98
C PRO A 44 15.21 29.98 1.23
N GLU A 45 15.28 30.01 -0.09
CA GLU A 45 14.54 30.98 -0.93
C GLU A 45 13.02 30.76 -0.81
N GLN A 46 12.57 29.50 -0.82
CA GLN A 46 11.17 29.14 -0.59
C GLN A 46 10.72 29.53 0.81
N VAL A 47 11.56 29.30 1.83
CA VAL A 47 11.29 29.72 3.21
C VAL A 47 11.08 31.25 3.26
N ARG A 48 12.00 32.05 2.68
CA ARG A 48 11.88 33.51 2.65
C ARG A 48 10.60 33.98 1.95
N ALA A 49 10.24 33.35 0.84
CA ALA A 49 9.03 33.69 0.10
C ALA A 49 7.77 33.47 0.96
N VAL A 50 7.68 32.35 1.68
CA VAL A 50 6.55 32.05 2.57
C VAL A 50 6.49 33.04 3.74
N VAL A 51 7.62 33.36 4.37
CA VAL A 51 7.66 34.31 5.48
C VAL A 51 7.29 35.72 5.01
N ALA A 52 7.79 36.16 3.85
CA ALA A 52 7.45 37.46 3.29
C ALA A 52 5.96 37.56 2.97
N GLU A 53 5.33 36.49 2.46
CA GLU A 53 3.88 36.44 2.23
C GLU A 53 3.11 36.52 3.54
N ALA A 54 3.50 35.74 4.54
CA ALA A 54 2.86 35.71 5.86
C ALA A 54 2.93 37.11 6.53
N ALA A 55 4.04 37.82 6.39
CA ALA A 55 4.23 39.16 6.95
C ALA A 55 3.27 40.25 6.41
N LEU A 56 2.61 40.02 5.29
CA LEU A 56 1.66 40.96 4.72
C LEU A 56 0.29 40.94 5.41
N ARG A 57 0.05 40.02 6.32
CA ARG A 57 -1.27 39.78 6.94
C ARG A 57 -1.12 39.42 8.43
N ASP A 58 -2.25 39.45 9.14
CA ASP A 58 -2.31 38.91 10.49
C ASP A 58 -2.18 37.40 10.43
N SER A 59 -1.01 36.88 10.78
CA SER A 59 -0.65 35.49 10.55
C SER A 59 0.28 34.90 11.59
N VAL A 60 0.28 33.57 11.67
CA VAL A 60 1.21 32.74 12.40
C VAL A 60 1.76 31.64 11.50
N ILE A 61 3.05 31.34 11.63
CA ILE A 61 3.69 30.22 10.91
C ILE A 61 3.87 29.04 11.86
N LEU A 62 3.37 27.86 11.44
CA LEU A 62 3.61 26.59 12.15
C LEU A 62 4.29 25.64 11.19
N HIS A 63 5.46 25.14 11.53
CA HIS A 63 6.22 24.32 10.60
C HIS A 63 6.64 22.95 11.14
N THR A 64 6.81 22.00 10.20
CA THR A 64 7.33 20.65 10.45
C THR A 64 8.49 20.35 9.50
N LEU A 65 9.40 21.31 9.35
CA LEU A 65 10.64 21.11 8.58
C LEU A 65 11.55 20.14 9.30
N VAL A 66 12.07 19.11 8.61
CA VAL A 66 12.99 18.14 9.22
C VAL A 66 14.44 18.62 9.18
N SER A 67 14.82 19.45 8.20
CA SER A 67 16.17 20.01 8.09
C SER A 67 16.42 21.09 9.15
N ASP A 68 17.47 20.90 9.96
CA ASP A 68 17.91 21.86 10.99
C ASP A 68 18.24 23.23 10.38
N HIS A 69 18.90 23.22 9.23
CA HIS A 69 19.21 24.44 8.49
C HIS A 69 17.94 25.23 8.14
N LEU A 70 16.93 24.60 7.57
CA LEU A 70 15.68 25.29 7.17
C LEU A 70 14.86 25.73 8.39
N ARG A 71 14.88 24.97 9.50
CA ARG A 71 14.30 25.39 10.80
C ARG A 71 14.93 26.68 11.30
N THR A 72 16.24 26.75 11.23
CA THR A 72 16.98 27.96 11.63
C THR A 72 16.62 29.14 10.74
N VAL A 73 16.59 28.95 9.41
CA VAL A 73 16.27 30.03 8.45
C VAL A 73 14.85 30.55 8.68
N ILE A 74 13.84 29.67 8.83
CA ILE A 74 12.45 30.14 8.98
C ILE A 74 12.24 30.95 10.24
N LEU A 75 12.87 30.54 11.36
CA LEU A 75 12.77 31.27 12.63
C LEU A 75 13.53 32.62 12.58
N GLN A 76 14.67 32.71 11.89
CA GLN A 76 15.39 33.95 11.68
C GLN A 76 14.61 34.93 10.81
N GLU A 77 14.12 34.49 9.66
CA GLU A 77 13.34 35.33 8.74
C GLU A 77 12.03 35.78 9.39
N ALA A 78 11.33 34.91 10.11
CA ALA A 78 10.11 35.27 10.84
C ALA A 78 10.38 36.38 11.87
N ARG A 79 11.48 36.33 12.61
CA ARG A 79 11.90 37.41 13.53
C ARG A 79 12.18 38.72 12.81
N ILE A 80 12.88 38.68 11.66
CA ILE A 80 13.20 39.85 10.86
C ILE A 80 11.90 40.53 10.37
N HIS A 81 10.93 39.76 9.98
CA HIS A 81 9.66 40.23 9.44
C HIS A 81 8.56 40.44 10.48
N GLY A 82 8.83 40.18 11.76
CA GLY A 82 7.85 40.36 12.85
C GLY A 82 6.69 39.38 12.80
N VAL A 83 6.89 38.21 12.21
CA VAL A 83 5.88 37.12 12.14
C VAL A 83 6.14 36.13 13.27
N ASP A 84 5.08 35.69 13.95
CA ASP A 84 5.19 34.61 14.94
C ASP A 84 5.37 33.27 14.23
N ALA A 85 6.37 32.50 14.62
CA ALA A 85 6.69 31.21 14.02
C ALA A 85 7.01 30.15 15.08
N MET A 86 6.37 28.99 14.93
CA MET A 86 6.50 27.86 15.86
C MET A 86 7.01 26.62 15.14
N ASP A 87 8.07 26.03 15.66
CA ASP A 87 8.58 24.72 15.25
C ASP A 87 7.84 23.61 16.00
N LEU A 88 7.05 22.82 15.28
CA LEU A 88 6.26 21.71 15.84
C LEU A 88 7.06 20.40 15.92
N LEU A 89 8.13 20.25 15.14
CA LEU A 89 8.84 18.98 14.99
C LEU A 89 10.25 19.00 15.59
N GLY A 90 10.98 20.09 15.44
CA GLY A 90 12.37 20.21 15.88
C GLY A 90 12.58 19.84 17.35
N PRO A 91 11.82 20.38 18.31
CA PRO A 91 11.97 20.03 19.72
C PRO A 91 11.78 18.53 20.00
N VAL A 92 10.92 17.85 19.23
CA VAL A 92 10.73 16.40 19.33
C VAL A 92 11.93 15.65 18.76
N LEU A 93 12.43 16.05 17.60
CA LEU A 93 13.62 15.44 16.98
C LEU A 93 14.85 15.57 17.90
N ASP A 94 15.07 16.75 18.47
CA ASP A 94 16.21 17.02 19.34
C ASP A 94 16.16 16.19 20.64
N ARG A 95 14.96 16.01 21.22
CA ARG A 95 14.77 15.15 22.39
C ARG A 95 15.01 13.68 22.06
N LEU A 96 14.46 13.19 20.95
CA LEU A 96 14.68 11.82 20.51
C LEU A 96 16.15 11.57 20.19
N ALA A 97 16.82 12.47 19.48
CA ALA A 97 18.24 12.35 19.17
C ALA A 97 19.10 12.21 20.45
N THR A 98 18.77 13.02 21.47
CA THR A 98 19.46 12.95 22.76
C THR A 98 19.29 11.61 23.46
N HIS A 99 18.07 11.05 23.47
CA HIS A 99 17.78 9.78 24.16
C HIS A 99 18.25 8.55 23.39
N LEU A 100 18.19 8.59 22.06
CA LEU A 100 18.57 7.47 21.19
C LEU A 100 20.08 7.46 20.87
N GLY A 101 20.78 8.57 21.07
CA GLY A 101 22.20 8.71 20.74
C GLY A 101 22.49 8.71 19.23
N VAL A 102 21.49 9.00 18.40
CA VAL A 102 21.61 9.05 16.93
C VAL A 102 21.03 10.35 16.39
N SER A 103 21.64 10.86 15.31
CA SER A 103 21.15 12.08 14.65
C SER A 103 19.98 11.79 13.72
N PRO A 104 19.01 12.71 13.60
CA PRO A 104 17.95 12.61 12.61
C PRO A 104 18.49 12.50 11.18
N GLN A 105 17.80 11.77 10.31
CA GLN A 105 18.19 11.63 8.88
C GLN A 105 17.94 12.90 8.06
N GLU A 106 17.14 13.82 8.55
CA GLU A 106 16.72 15.06 7.88
C GLU A 106 16.15 14.88 6.47
N LYS A 107 15.55 13.70 6.18
CA LYS A 107 14.95 13.39 4.90
C LYS A 107 13.47 13.79 4.89
N PRO A 108 13.06 14.75 4.02
CA PRO A 108 11.66 15.11 3.87
C PRO A 108 10.79 13.94 3.40
N GLY A 109 9.57 13.86 3.96
CA GLY A 109 8.55 12.95 3.45
C GLY A 109 8.63 11.50 3.92
N LEU A 110 9.57 11.11 4.78
CA LEU A 110 9.64 9.73 5.31
C LEU A 110 8.32 9.27 5.94
N PHE A 111 7.68 10.13 6.72
CA PHE A 111 6.39 9.80 7.33
C PHE A 111 5.26 9.67 6.28
N SER A 112 5.21 10.55 5.28
CA SER A 112 4.22 10.45 4.20
C SER A 112 4.39 9.16 3.42
N GLN A 113 5.61 8.75 3.10
CA GLN A 113 5.88 7.46 2.44
C GLN A 113 5.40 6.27 3.28
N LEU A 114 5.60 6.32 4.61
CA LEU A 114 5.13 5.28 5.53
C LEU A 114 3.60 5.21 5.57
N VAL A 115 2.92 6.36 5.62
CA VAL A 115 1.45 6.46 5.62
C VAL A 115 0.88 5.97 4.29
N GLU A 116 1.45 6.39 3.16
CA GLU A 116 1.05 5.94 1.83
C GLU A 116 1.21 4.42 1.67
N ALA A 117 2.35 3.88 2.12
CA ALA A 117 2.57 2.43 2.10
C ALA A 117 1.55 1.68 2.96
N THR A 118 1.18 2.22 4.12
CA THR A 118 0.18 1.62 5.02
C THR A 118 -1.22 1.69 4.41
N SER A 119 -1.61 2.86 3.86
CA SER A 119 -2.91 3.03 3.18
C SER A 119 -3.04 2.07 2.00
N ARG A 120 -1.98 1.97 1.19
CA ARG A 120 -1.95 1.05 0.05
C ARG A 120 -2.09 -0.42 0.48
N ARG A 121 -1.47 -0.82 1.60
CA ARG A 121 -1.66 -2.19 2.14
C ARG A 121 -3.11 -2.46 2.50
N ILE A 122 -3.77 -1.52 3.17
CA ILE A 122 -5.18 -1.64 3.54
C ILE A 122 -6.05 -1.76 2.29
N GLU A 123 -5.87 -0.87 1.32
CA GLU A 123 -6.61 -0.89 0.05
C GLU A 123 -6.39 -2.19 -0.74
N ALA A 124 -5.15 -2.68 -0.79
CA ALA A 124 -4.81 -3.93 -1.45
C ALA A 124 -5.45 -5.16 -0.77
N VAL A 125 -5.50 -5.18 0.57
CA VAL A 125 -6.16 -6.25 1.32
C VAL A 125 -7.68 -6.20 1.10
N GLU A 126 -8.29 -5.03 1.12
CA GLU A 126 -9.72 -4.87 0.79
C GLU A 126 -10.01 -5.31 -0.65
N PHE A 127 -9.13 -4.96 -1.59
CA PHE A 127 -9.23 -5.41 -2.98
C PHE A 127 -9.19 -6.92 -3.08
N ALA A 128 -8.21 -7.57 -2.45
CA ALA A 128 -8.06 -9.03 -2.46
C ALA A 128 -9.29 -9.76 -1.90
N PHE A 129 -9.88 -9.26 -0.83
CA PHE A 129 -11.13 -9.84 -0.28
C PHE A 129 -12.32 -9.68 -1.23
N ARG A 130 -12.43 -8.55 -1.90
CA ARG A 130 -13.53 -8.31 -2.87
C ARG A 130 -13.39 -9.13 -4.14
N HIS A 131 -12.17 -9.54 -4.49
CA HIS A 131 -11.85 -10.28 -5.72
C HIS A 131 -11.39 -11.73 -5.42
N ASP A 132 -11.87 -12.31 -4.31
CA ASP A 132 -11.62 -13.71 -4.00
C ASP A 132 -12.61 -14.62 -4.75
N ASP A 133 -12.12 -15.77 -5.20
CA ASP A 133 -12.89 -16.79 -5.94
C ASP A 133 -13.67 -16.26 -7.16
N GLY A 134 -13.09 -15.33 -7.90
CA GLY A 134 -13.64 -14.81 -9.17
C GLY A 134 -14.79 -13.81 -9.00
N GLN A 135 -14.99 -13.27 -7.80
CA GLN A 135 -15.95 -12.20 -7.59
C GLN A 135 -15.49 -10.91 -8.26
N ARG A 136 -16.44 -10.07 -8.69
CA ARG A 136 -16.21 -8.76 -9.35
C ARG A 136 -15.23 -8.83 -10.53
N ALA A 137 -15.48 -9.77 -11.44
CA ALA A 137 -14.63 -9.96 -12.62
C ALA A 137 -14.53 -8.69 -13.49
N ASP A 138 -15.54 -7.84 -13.47
CA ASP A 138 -15.60 -6.53 -14.14
C ASP A 138 -14.61 -5.49 -13.58
N GLU A 139 -14.08 -5.67 -12.38
CA GLU A 139 -13.08 -4.78 -11.75
C GLU A 139 -11.64 -5.33 -11.87
N LEU A 140 -11.40 -6.46 -12.54
CA LEU A 140 -10.08 -7.10 -12.66
C LEU A 140 -9.02 -6.23 -13.36
N GLU A 141 -9.41 -5.25 -14.15
CA GLU A 141 -8.48 -4.30 -14.78
C GLU A 141 -7.68 -3.47 -13.75
N ALA A 142 -8.19 -3.33 -12.53
CA ALA A 142 -7.48 -2.67 -11.43
C ALA A 142 -6.47 -3.58 -10.72
N ALA A 143 -6.44 -4.88 -11.04
CA ALA A 143 -5.48 -5.81 -10.45
C ALA A 143 -4.08 -5.64 -11.04
N GLU A 144 -3.07 -5.74 -10.18
CA GLU A 144 -1.66 -5.79 -10.58
C GLU A 144 -1.19 -7.25 -10.76
N ILE A 145 -1.87 -8.18 -10.10
CA ILE A 145 -1.58 -9.62 -10.14
C ILE A 145 -2.90 -10.38 -10.10
N VAL A 146 -3.10 -11.30 -11.04
CA VAL A 146 -4.27 -12.19 -11.04
C VAL A 146 -3.82 -13.64 -11.00
N LEU A 147 -4.26 -14.37 -9.98
CA LEU A 147 -3.94 -15.78 -9.81
C LEU A 147 -5.07 -16.65 -10.34
N VAL A 148 -4.76 -17.54 -11.26
CA VAL A 148 -5.74 -18.50 -11.79
C VAL A 148 -5.33 -19.92 -11.43
N GLY A 149 -6.30 -20.82 -11.34
CA GLY A 149 -6.04 -22.24 -11.09
C GLY A 149 -7.20 -22.97 -10.44
N VAL A 150 -7.08 -24.27 -10.34
CA VAL A 150 -8.13 -25.11 -9.73
C VAL A 150 -8.21 -24.92 -8.20
N SER A 151 -9.26 -25.45 -7.59
CA SER A 151 -9.44 -25.38 -6.13
C SER A 151 -8.24 -26.01 -5.38
N ARG A 152 -7.75 -25.32 -4.33
CA ARG A 152 -6.65 -25.74 -3.43
C ARG A 152 -5.24 -25.68 -4.01
N THR A 153 -4.99 -24.87 -5.02
CA THR A 153 -3.65 -24.57 -5.53
C THR A 153 -3.01 -23.34 -4.88
N MET A 154 -3.36 -23.01 -3.66
CA MET A 154 -2.81 -21.90 -2.86
C MET A 154 -3.17 -20.48 -3.35
N LYS A 155 -4.15 -20.30 -4.26
CA LYS A 155 -4.52 -18.99 -4.76
C LYS A 155 -4.85 -17.98 -3.64
N THR A 156 -5.91 -18.22 -2.87
CA THR A 156 -6.36 -17.30 -1.80
C THR A 156 -5.26 -16.93 -0.81
N PRO A 157 -4.49 -17.86 -0.20
CA PRO A 157 -3.43 -17.47 0.72
C PRO A 157 -2.32 -16.65 0.04
N THR A 158 -1.96 -16.97 -1.21
CA THR A 158 -0.96 -16.21 -1.95
C THR A 158 -1.47 -14.82 -2.33
N THR A 159 -2.73 -14.69 -2.73
CA THR A 159 -3.37 -13.40 -3.00
C THR A 159 -3.35 -12.51 -1.76
N LEU A 160 -3.74 -13.04 -0.60
CA LEU A 160 -3.72 -12.28 0.67
C LEU A 160 -2.31 -11.90 1.09
N TYR A 161 -1.32 -12.78 0.91
CA TYR A 161 0.07 -12.47 1.19
C TYR A 161 0.60 -11.33 0.30
N LEU A 162 0.33 -11.37 -1.02
CA LEU A 162 0.68 -10.30 -1.95
C LEU A 162 -0.03 -8.99 -1.56
N ALA A 163 -1.29 -9.04 -1.20
CA ALA A 163 -2.07 -7.88 -0.77
C ALA A 163 -1.52 -7.26 0.52
N TYR A 164 -1.10 -8.07 1.50
CA TYR A 164 -0.44 -7.59 2.70
C TYR A 164 0.86 -6.82 2.39
N HIS A 165 1.52 -7.14 1.28
CA HIS A 165 2.68 -6.41 0.77
C HIS A 165 2.30 -5.25 -0.18
N GLY A 166 1.02 -4.88 -0.25
CA GLY A 166 0.52 -3.72 -0.99
C GLY A 166 0.31 -3.96 -2.49
N TRP A 167 0.21 -5.22 -2.93
CA TRP A 167 -0.12 -5.59 -4.31
C TRP A 167 -1.63 -5.76 -4.46
N PHE A 168 -2.24 -5.11 -5.44
CA PHE A 168 -3.64 -5.34 -5.80
C PHE A 168 -3.76 -6.69 -6.50
N ALA A 169 -3.97 -7.73 -5.71
CA ALA A 169 -4.01 -9.11 -6.19
C ALA A 169 -5.43 -9.67 -6.15
N ALA A 170 -5.82 -10.37 -7.22
CA ALA A 170 -7.09 -11.07 -7.34
C ALA A 170 -6.86 -12.56 -7.59
N ASN A 171 -7.86 -13.41 -7.33
CA ASN A 171 -7.81 -14.81 -7.76
C ASN A 171 -9.09 -15.24 -8.42
N VAL A 172 -8.95 -16.02 -9.49
CA VAL A 172 -10.04 -16.55 -10.28
C VAL A 172 -9.92 -18.08 -10.35
N PRO A 173 -10.96 -18.82 -9.94
CA PRO A 173 -10.96 -20.26 -10.01
C PRO A 173 -11.17 -20.73 -11.47
N VAL A 174 -10.42 -21.75 -11.87
CA VAL A 174 -10.71 -22.50 -13.09
C VAL A 174 -11.60 -23.69 -12.72
N VAL A 175 -12.81 -23.70 -13.28
CA VAL A 175 -13.84 -24.71 -12.98
C VAL A 175 -14.23 -25.44 -14.27
N PRO A 176 -14.21 -26.78 -14.29
CA PRO A 176 -14.65 -27.53 -15.46
C PRO A 176 -16.07 -27.17 -15.88
N GLY A 177 -16.28 -26.97 -17.18
CA GLY A 177 -17.59 -26.64 -17.75
C GLY A 177 -18.02 -25.18 -17.58
N ILE A 178 -17.24 -24.35 -16.91
CA ILE A 178 -17.47 -22.89 -16.79
C ILE A 178 -16.38 -22.19 -17.63
N PRO A 179 -16.75 -21.45 -18.69
CA PRO A 179 -15.78 -20.70 -19.46
C PRO A 179 -15.20 -19.56 -18.62
N PRO A 180 -13.92 -19.18 -18.84
CA PRO A 180 -13.34 -18.02 -18.19
C PRO A 180 -14.11 -16.74 -18.54
N ASP A 181 -14.16 -15.81 -17.57
CA ASP A 181 -14.79 -14.52 -17.80
C ASP A 181 -14.03 -13.74 -18.90
N PRO A 182 -14.74 -13.06 -19.83
CA PRO A 182 -14.09 -12.23 -20.86
C PRO A 182 -13.17 -11.15 -20.29
N SER A 183 -13.48 -10.59 -19.14
CA SER A 183 -12.63 -9.59 -18.47
C SER A 183 -11.27 -10.17 -18.07
N LEU A 184 -11.22 -11.43 -17.63
CA LEU A 184 -9.97 -12.14 -17.35
C LEU A 184 -9.15 -12.38 -18.64
N LEU A 185 -9.82 -12.78 -19.72
CA LEU A 185 -9.17 -13.07 -21.01
C LEU A 185 -8.62 -11.79 -21.68
N GLY A 186 -9.19 -10.63 -21.37
CA GLY A 186 -8.76 -9.32 -21.88
C GLY A 186 -7.54 -8.73 -21.15
N LEU A 187 -7.12 -9.30 -20.03
CA LEU A 187 -6.00 -8.76 -19.26
C LEU A 187 -4.64 -8.99 -19.97
N PRO A 188 -3.68 -8.08 -19.76
CA PRO A 188 -2.30 -8.33 -20.16
C PRO A 188 -1.78 -9.64 -19.55
N ARG A 189 -1.24 -10.52 -20.39
CA ARG A 189 -0.78 -11.86 -19.96
C ARG A 189 0.29 -11.82 -18.86
N GLU A 190 1.01 -10.71 -18.77
CA GLU A 190 2.07 -10.46 -17.78
C GLU A 190 1.52 -10.35 -16.36
N LEU A 191 0.23 -10.00 -16.21
CA LEU A 191 -0.44 -9.84 -14.92
C LEU A 191 -1.07 -11.14 -14.42
N VAL A 192 -1.21 -12.16 -15.28
CA VAL A 192 -1.94 -13.38 -14.96
C VAL A 192 -0.98 -14.57 -14.76
N PHE A 193 -1.13 -15.25 -13.62
CA PHE A 193 -0.29 -16.39 -13.23
C PHE A 193 -1.14 -17.61 -12.91
N GLY A 194 -0.86 -18.71 -13.58
CA GLY A 194 -1.49 -20.00 -13.34
C GLY A 194 -0.83 -20.72 -12.15
N LEU A 195 -1.56 -20.98 -11.07
CA LEU A 195 -1.05 -21.81 -9.97
C LEU A 195 -1.43 -23.27 -10.19
N THR A 196 -0.42 -24.12 -10.24
CA THR A 196 -0.57 -25.55 -10.37
C THR A 196 0.03 -26.29 -9.16
N MET A 197 -0.25 -27.59 -9.06
CA MET A 197 0.28 -28.45 -8.00
C MET A 197 0.30 -29.90 -8.49
N SER A 198 1.18 -30.74 -7.95
CA SER A 198 1.17 -32.16 -8.26
C SER A 198 -0.18 -32.80 -7.88
N ALA A 199 -0.71 -33.66 -8.76
CA ALA A 199 -2.02 -34.27 -8.53
C ALA A 199 -2.11 -35.08 -7.21
N PRO A 200 -1.11 -35.86 -6.80
CA PRO A 200 -1.16 -36.53 -5.50
C PRO A 200 -1.29 -35.54 -4.33
N ARG A 201 -0.50 -34.47 -4.33
CA ARG A 201 -0.54 -33.46 -3.27
C ARG A 201 -1.89 -32.75 -3.21
N LEU A 202 -2.45 -32.43 -4.37
CA LEU A 202 -3.76 -31.79 -4.46
C LEU A 202 -4.89 -32.69 -3.97
N VAL A 203 -4.82 -34.00 -4.24
CA VAL A 203 -5.73 -35.00 -3.68
C VAL A 203 -5.69 -35.01 -2.15
N GLU A 204 -4.49 -35.06 -1.54
CA GLU A 204 -4.34 -35.00 -0.09
C GLU A 204 -5.01 -33.77 0.53
N LEU A 205 -4.74 -32.59 -0.02
CA LEU A 205 -5.31 -31.32 0.46
C LEU A 205 -6.83 -31.26 0.33
N ARG A 206 -7.36 -31.81 -0.76
CA ARG A 206 -8.81 -31.88 -0.99
C ARG A 206 -9.49 -32.91 -0.09
N GLN A 207 -8.85 -34.05 0.17
CA GLN A 207 -9.33 -35.04 1.15
C GLN A 207 -9.42 -34.46 2.55
N ALA A 208 -8.37 -33.78 2.99
CA ALA A 208 -8.37 -33.08 4.29
C ALA A 208 -9.49 -32.04 4.39
N ARG A 209 -9.73 -31.28 3.32
CA ARG A 209 -10.83 -30.30 3.26
C ARG A 209 -12.21 -30.95 3.25
N ALA A 210 -12.38 -32.02 2.50
CA ALA A 210 -13.64 -32.77 2.45
C ALA A 210 -14.00 -33.33 3.83
N ALA A 211 -13.03 -33.92 4.53
CA ALA A 211 -13.20 -34.41 5.89
C ALA A 211 -13.62 -33.29 6.87
N HIS A 212 -12.98 -32.10 6.76
CA HIS A 212 -13.33 -30.97 7.60
C HIS A 212 -14.74 -30.42 7.34
N LEU A 213 -15.20 -30.46 6.11
CA LEU A 213 -16.53 -29.97 5.72
C LEU A 213 -17.65 -31.05 5.80
N GLY A 214 -17.29 -32.30 6.07
CA GLY A 214 -18.23 -33.42 6.11
C GLY A 214 -18.85 -33.74 4.73
N ILE A 215 -18.15 -33.45 3.62
CA ILE A 215 -18.61 -33.72 2.26
C ILE A 215 -17.97 -35.00 1.68
N PRO A 216 -18.63 -35.73 0.77
CA PRO A 216 -18.06 -36.91 0.14
C PRO A 216 -16.80 -36.56 -0.68
N ALA A 217 -15.66 -37.16 -0.34
CA ALA A 217 -14.38 -36.92 -1.01
C ALA A 217 -14.32 -37.52 -2.44
N GLN A 218 -15.17 -38.49 -2.77
CA GLN A 218 -15.07 -39.31 -3.99
C GLN A 218 -15.16 -38.53 -5.29
N SER A 219 -16.02 -37.51 -5.38
CA SER A 219 -16.15 -36.65 -6.56
C SER A 219 -15.18 -35.48 -6.57
N TYR A 220 -14.85 -34.93 -5.39
CA TYR A 220 -14.03 -33.72 -5.24
C TYR A 220 -12.53 -33.99 -5.20
N ALA A 221 -12.12 -35.13 -4.63
CA ALA A 221 -10.72 -35.47 -4.35
C ALA A 221 -10.26 -36.78 -5.03
N SER A 222 -10.97 -37.25 -6.09
CA SER A 222 -10.48 -38.40 -6.86
C SER A 222 -9.28 -38.00 -7.70
N LEU A 223 -8.29 -38.89 -7.82
CA LEU A 223 -7.08 -38.62 -8.61
C LEU A 223 -7.40 -38.36 -10.09
N ALA A 224 -8.42 -39.02 -10.64
CA ALA A 224 -8.87 -38.81 -12.02
C ALA A 224 -9.42 -37.39 -12.21
N THR A 225 -10.40 -36.99 -11.38
CA THR A 225 -11.00 -35.65 -11.40
C THR A 225 -9.92 -34.56 -11.26
N VAL A 226 -9.02 -34.72 -10.28
CA VAL A 226 -7.93 -33.75 -10.03
C VAL A 226 -7.01 -33.63 -11.23
N ARG A 227 -6.65 -34.73 -11.89
CA ARG A 227 -5.81 -34.70 -13.10
C ARG A 227 -6.51 -34.02 -14.26
N ASP A 228 -7.79 -34.23 -14.46
CA ASP A 228 -8.55 -33.64 -15.55
C ASP A 228 -8.71 -32.14 -15.34
N GLU A 229 -8.98 -31.70 -14.11
CA GLU A 229 -9.03 -30.27 -13.77
C GLU A 229 -7.67 -29.58 -13.97
N LEU A 230 -6.57 -30.19 -13.51
CA LEU A 230 -5.22 -29.66 -13.72
C LEU A 230 -4.87 -29.54 -15.20
N ARG A 231 -5.21 -30.55 -16.01
CA ARG A 231 -5.01 -30.50 -17.47
C ARG A 231 -5.76 -29.36 -18.12
N LEU A 232 -7.02 -29.13 -17.67
CA LEU A 232 -7.85 -28.02 -18.17
C LEU A 232 -7.20 -26.68 -17.84
N ALA A 233 -6.79 -26.47 -16.58
CA ALA A 233 -6.16 -25.22 -16.16
C ALA A 233 -4.83 -24.98 -16.91
N GLN A 234 -4.02 -26.00 -17.07
CA GLN A 234 -2.75 -25.93 -17.82
C GLN A 234 -2.99 -25.66 -19.33
N ALA A 235 -4.05 -26.25 -19.91
CA ALA A 235 -4.41 -25.97 -21.29
C ALA A 235 -4.80 -24.49 -21.48
N LEU A 236 -5.61 -23.96 -20.56
CA LEU A 236 -6.00 -22.55 -20.55
C LEU A 236 -4.79 -21.63 -20.42
N CYS A 237 -3.88 -21.91 -19.48
CA CYS A 237 -2.66 -21.10 -19.30
C CYS A 237 -1.81 -21.08 -20.58
N ARG A 238 -1.64 -22.24 -21.25
CA ARG A 238 -0.90 -22.31 -22.52
C ARG A 238 -1.60 -21.56 -23.65
N GLU A 239 -2.91 -21.66 -23.76
CA GLU A 239 -3.71 -20.98 -24.78
C GLU A 239 -3.60 -19.46 -24.65
N GLN A 240 -3.65 -18.95 -23.42
CA GLN A 240 -3.58 -17.52 -23.11
C GLN A 240 -2.13 -17.00 -22.98
N GLY A 241 -1.14 -17.88 -22.98
CA GLY A 241 0.27 -17.52 -22.78
C GLY A 241 0.56 -17.06 -21.34
N TRP A 242 -0.25 -17.47 -20.36
CA TRP A 242 -0.03 -17.17 -18.95
C TRP A 242 1.11 -18.01 -18.37
N ARG A 243 1.85 -17.43 -17.44
CA ARG A 243 2.95 -18.12 -16.77
C ARG A 243 2.41 -19.08 -15.72
N GLU A 244 2.91 -20.32 -15.71
CA GLU A 244 2.53 -21.32 -14.71
C GLU A 244 3.59 -21.39 -13.60
N ILE A 245 3.11 -21.50 -12.35
CA ILE A 245 3.93 -21.67 -11.15
C ILE A 245 3.48 -22.93 -10.43
N ASP A 246 4.41 -23.85 -10.23
CA ASP A 246 4.18 -25.05 -9.44
C ASP A 246 4.33 -24.73 -7.94
N ALA A 247 3.22 -24.80 -7.22
CA ALA A 247 3.16 -24.57 -5.77
C ALA A 247 3.41 -25.84 -4.94
N THR A 248 3.79 -26.97 -5.57
CA THR A 248 4.04 -28.24 -4.87
C THR A 248 5.18 -28.10 -3.87
N GLY A 249 4.89 -28.27 -2.58
CA GLY A 249 5.88 -28.24 -1.51
C GLY A 249 6.47 -26.86 -1.21
N LYS A 250 6.00 -25.82 -1.87
CA LYS A 250 6.42 -24.43 -1.61
C LYS A 250 5.56 -23.79 -0.51
N SER A 251 6.14 -22.87 0.21
CA SER A 251 5.42 -21.96 1.09
C SER A 251 4.70 -20.86 0.29
N VAL A 252 3.79 -20.12 0.94
CA VAL A 252 3.09 -18.99 0.34
C VAL A 252 4.07 -17.90 -0.08
N GLU A 253 5.09 -17.65 0.74
CA GLU A 253 6.14 -16.66 0.52
C GLU A 253 7.01 -17.01 -0.70
N GLU A 254 7.33 -18.30 -0.87
CA GLU A 254 8.11 -18.78 -2.02
C GLU A 254 7.33 -18.63 -3.32
N VAL A 255 6.04 -18.97 -3.31
CA VAL A 255 5.15 -18.80 -4.47
C VAL A 255 5.00 -17.30 -4.82
N ALA A 256 4.75 -16.47 -3.81
CA ALA A 256 4.62 -15.03 -4.01
C ALA A 256 5.90 -14.40 -4.56
N ARG A 257 7.07 -14.79 -4.03
CA ARG A 257 8.36 -14.32 -4.54
C ARG A 257 8.58 -14.69 -5.99
N GLU A 258 8.24 -15.92 -6.38
CA GLU A 258 8.36 -16.37 -7.77
C GLU A 258 7.46 -15.57 -8.71
N ILE A 259 6.22 -15.27 -8.28
CA ILE A 259 5.29 -14.39 -9.02
C ILE A 259 5.93 -13.01 -9.25
N LEU A 260 6.46 -12.39 -8.19
CA LEU A 260 7.05 -11.06 -8.28
C LEU A 260 8.28 -11.02 -9.20
N VAL A 261 9.13 -12.03 -9.13
CA VAL A 261 10.32 -12.15 -10.00
C VAL A 261 9.90 -12.34 -11.47
N LEU A 262 8.98 -13.25 -11.74
CA LEU A 262 8.49 -13.52 -13.09
C LEU A 262 7.71 -12.34 -13.68
N GLY A 263 6.94 -11.63 -12.85
CA GLY A 263 6.16 -10.47 -13.27
C GLY A 263 6.99 -9.20 -13.47
N HIS A 264 8.30 -9.21 -13.17
CA HIS A 264 9.15 -8.01 -13.11
C HIS A 264 8.61 -6.93 -12.19
N HIS A 265 7.93 -7.36 -11.13
CA HIS A 265 7.37 -6.47 -10.12
C HIS A 265 8.47 -6.11 -9.09
N GLU A 266 9.37 -5.18 -9.45
CA GLU A 266 10.35 -4.64 -8.52
C GLU A 266 9.74 -3.45 -7.77
N ARG A 267 9.44 -3.65 -6.49
CA ARG A 267 9.22 -2.57 -5.52
C ARG A 267 10.32 -2.65 -4.48
N ALA A 268 10.80 -1.48 -4.07
CA ALA A 268 11.71 -1.41 -2.92
C ALA A 268 11.04 -2.13 -1.72
N PRO A 269 11.77 -3.01 -1.03
CA PRO A 269 11.23 -3.70 0.14
C PRO A 269 10.77 -2.66 1.15
N VAL A 270 9.50 -2.71 1.52
CA VAL A 270 9.02 -2.00 2.70
C VAL A 270 9.68 -2.70 3.88
N HIS A 271 10.62 -2.04 4.55
CA HIS A 271 11.19 -2.54 5.78
C HIS A 271 10.05 -2.73 6.78
N ASP A 272 9.69 -3.99 7.04
CA ASP A 272 8.95 -4.34 8.23
C ASP A 272 9.90 -4.00 9.40
N GLY A 273 9.58 -2.92 10.11
CA GLY A 273 10.27 -2.61 11.36
C GLY A 273 10.01 -3.76 12.34
N ASP A 274 11.08 -4.43 12.75
CA ASP A 274 11.08 -5.32 13.91
C ASP A 274 10.58 -4.60 15.17
#